data_a7b9d2a94747e00dd7be178a3dba484c
#
_entry.id   a7b9d2a94747e00dd7be178a3dba484c
#
_cell.length_a   1.000
_cell.length_b   1.000
_cell.length_c   1.000
_cell.angle_alpha   90.00
_cell.angle_beta   90.00
_cell.angle_gamma   90.00
#
_symmetry.space_group_name_H-M   'P 1'
#
loop_
_entity.id
_entity.type
_entity.pdbx_description
1 polymer ?
#
loop_
_entity_poly.entity_id
_entity_poly.type
_entity_poly.pdbx_seq_one_letter_code
_entity_poly.pdbx_strand_id
1 'polypeptide(L)'
;MISPGKKPLVQDIDSLKRESLIGKVKLFHNEITNPQTLFTNSYLSLAQQLYQSIIKPFEANLQEERIDTILFCLGTGLRTLPIAALHDGKQFLVEKYSLAIIPAFNLIDSNYTPIQKARVLAMGASEFTTQNPLPAVPIELSTIVDRNLRENISAKNISRGWPGKLFLNQDFTLKNLKNQLSSQSFNIIHLATHAEFKPGKPEQSYIQLWDTQLHLDEIKEIRWNDPPAELLVLSACKTAVGDRDVELGFAGLALQAGVQSALASLWYVNDLGTLALMSEFYEQLKTATTKAETIRQTQIKMIQGDVYLTREKLKFSRGEIPLPKSLQILGETDFSHPFYWSGFTLISSPW
;
A
#
# COMPACT_ATOMS: atom_id res chain seq x y z
N MET A 1 12.43 -20.34 -6.77
CA MET A 1 10.95 -20.38 -6.77
C MET A 1 10.48 -21.60 -5.98
N ILE A 2 9.48 -21.45 -5.16
CA ILE A 2 8.84 -22.55 -4.42
C ILE A 2 7.36 -22.56 -4.83
N SER A 3 6.90 -23.70 -5.35
CA SER A 3 5.49 -23.87 -5.75
C SER A 3 4.85 -24.98 -4.91
N PRO A 4 3.54 -24.94 -4.64
CA PRO A 4 2.86 -25.96 -3.86
C PRO A 4 3.03 -27.36 -4.46
N GLY A 5 3.47 -28.31 -3.63
CA GLY A 5 3.68 -29.71 -4.04
C GLY A 5 4.87 -29.98 -4.97
N LYS A 6 5.71 -28.99 -5.25
CA LYS A 6 6.88 -29.11 -6.13
C LYS A 6 8.19 -28.99 -5.36
N LYS A 7 9.27 -29.52 -5.92
CA LYS A 7 10.61 -29.26 -5.40
C LYS A 7 11.00 -27.81 -5.69
N PRO A 8 11.74 -27.16 -4.77
CA PRO A 8 12.25 -25.81 -5.02
C PRO A 8 13.05 -25.73 -6.32
N LEU A 9 12.73 -24.77 -7.16
CA LEU A 9 13.52 -24.42 -8.34
C LEU A 9 14.54 -23.35 -7.97
N VAL A 10 15.81 -23.64 -8.16
CA VAL A 10 16.91 -22.71 -7.93
C VAL A 10 17.49 -22.33 -9.28
N GLN A 11 17.73 -21.03 -9.44
CA GLN A 11 18.32 -20.46 -10.65
C GLN A 11 19.52 -19.61 -10.24
N ASP A 12 20.70 -20.06 -10.60
CA ASP A 12 21.92 -19.27 -10.46
C ASP A 12 22.05 -18.33 -11.66
N ILE A 13 22.33 -17.07 -11.38
CA ILE A 13 22.56 -16.04 -12.39
C ILE A 13 24.02 -15.61 -12.27
N ASP A 14 24.93 -16.42 -12.78
CA ASP A 14 26.39 -16.26 -12.67
C ASP A 14 26.90 -14.88 -13.14
N SER A 15 26.18 -14.24 -14.08
CA SER A 15 26.55 -12.92 -14.62
C SER A 15 26.07 -11.76 -13.76
N LEU A 16 25.23 -11.99 -12.73
CA LEU A 16 24.60 -10.93 -11.94
C LEU A 16 25.15 -10.90 -10.51
N LYS A 17 26.16 -10.06 -10.28
CA LYS A 17 26.65 -9.80 -8.93
C LYS A 17 25.58 -9.08 -8.10
N ARG A 18 25.44 -9.49 -6.83
CA ARG A 18 24.46 -8.90 -5.89
C ARG A 18 24.53 -7.37 -5.80
N GLU A 19 25.74 -6.83 -5.75
CA GLU A 19 25.95 -5.37 -5.68
C GLU A 19 25.44 -4.67 -6.93
N SER A 20 25.61 -5.27 -8.11
CA SER A 20 25.09 -4.75 -9.38
C SER A 20 23.56 -4.75 -9.39
N LEU A 21 22.93 -5.82 -8.89
CA LEU A 21 21.46 -5.89 -8.78
C LEU A 21 20.93 -4.82 -7.82
N ILE A 22 21.54 -4.68 -6.63
CA ILE A 22 21.17 -3.64 -5.66
C ILE A 22 21.35 -2.24 -6.26
N GLY A 23 22.44 -2.01 -7.00
CA GLY A 23 22.68 -0.76 -7.72
C GLY A 23 21.56 -0.44 -8.73
N LYS A 24 21.15 -1.43 -9.53
CA LYS A 24 20.04 -1.27 -10.49
C LYS A 24 18.71 -1.00 -9.78
N VAL A 25 18.42 -1.66 -8.66
CA VAL A 25 17.21 -1.40 -7.87
C VAL A 25 17.17 0.03 -7.37
N LYS A 26 18.29 0.55 -6.85
CA LYS A 26 18.39 1.96 -6.41
C LYS A 26 18.19 2.94 -7.56
N LEU A 27 18.79 2.68 -8.73
CA LEU A 27 18.60 3.53 -9.91
C LEU A 27 17.14 3.51 -10.38
N PHE A 28 16.51 2.32 -10.42
CA PHE A 28 15.11 2.17 -10.79
C PHE A 28 14.17 2.90 -9.85
N HIS A 29 14.40 2.77 -8.54
CA HIS A 29 13.66 3.53 -7.53
C HIS A 29 13.80 5.04 -7.75
N ASN A 30 15.03 5.53 -7.99
CA ASN A 30 15.29 6.95 -8.22
C ASN A 30 14.61 7.46 -9.49
N GLU A 31 14.63 6.69 -10.59
CA GLU A 31 13.95 7.08 -11.84
C GLU A 31 12.44 7.21 -11.65
N ILE A 32 11.81 6.29 -10.92
CA ILE A 32 10.36 6.37 -10.66
C ILE A 32 10.02 7.54 -9.75
N THR A 33 10.85 7.84 -8.75
CA THR A 33 10.54 8.84 -7.71
C THR A 33 11.05 10.24 -8.00
N ASN A 34 11.81 10.44 -9.09
CA ASN A 34 12.31 11.75 -9.48
C ASN A 34 11.18 12.61 -10.09
N PRO A 35 10.87 13.77 -9.53
CA PRO A 35 9.83 14.66 -10.06
C PRO A 35 10.06 15.09 -11.51
N GLN A 36 11.31 15.12 -11.98
CA GLN A 36 11.67 15.52 -13.35
C GLN A 36 11.33 14.45 -14.39
N THR A 37 11.15 13.20 -13.97
CA THR A 37 10.87 12.05 -14.86
C THR A 37 9.41 11.62 -14.88
N LEU A 38 8.53 12.23 -14.07
CA LEU A 38 7.10 11.89 -13.97
C LEU A 38 6.32 11.93 -15.30
N PHE A 39 6.82 12.64 -16.29
CA PHE A 39 6.22 12.75 -17.63
C PHE A 39 7.01 11.99 -18.70
N THR A 40 7.91 11.08 -18.28
CA THR A 40 8.78 10.32 -19.17
C THR A 40 8.66 8.83 -18.91
N ASN A 41 9.17 8.02 -19.83
CA ASN A 41 9.24 6.56 -19.70
C ASN A 41 10.69 6.10 -19.41
N SER A 42 11.54 6.95 -18.83
CA SER A 42 12.97 6.66 -18.59
C SER A 42 13.19 5.44 -17.70
N TYR A 43 12.26 5.16 -16.78
CA TYR A 43 12.27 4.01 -15.89
C TYR A 43 12.13 2.66 -16.61
N LEU A 44 11.52 2.62 -17.83
CA LEU A 44 11.18 1.35 -18.53
C LEU A 44 12.41 0.49 -18.83
N SER A 45 13.53 1.09 -19.22
CA SER A 45 14.75 0.33 -19.50
C SER A 45 15.25 -0.44 -18.27
N LEU A 46 15.24 0.19 -17.10
CA LEU A 46 15.62 -0.45 -15.84
C LEU A 46 14.58 -1.48 -15.39
N ALA A 47 13.28 -1.18 -15.54
CA ALA A 47 12.19 -2.11 -15.27
C ALA A 47 12.34 -3.42 -16.06
N GLN A 48 12.67 -3.31 -17.36
CA GLN A 48 12.90 -4.46 -18.23
C GLN A 48 14.15 -5.25 -17.85
N GLN A 49 15.26 -4.57 -17.57
CA GLN A 49 16.50 -5.24 -17.14
C GLN A 49 16.29 -6.02 -15.83
N LEU A 50 15.56 -5.44 -14.88
CA LEU A 50 15.25 -6.10 -13.61
C LEU A 50 14.28 -7.27 -13.81
N TYR A 51 13.27 -7.13 -14.68
CA TYR A 51 12.38 -8.23 -15.07
C TYR A 51 13.16 -9.40 -15.66
N GLN A 52 14.06 -9.14 -16.63
CA GLN A 52 14.91 -10.17 -17.26
C GLN A 52 15.79 -10.90 -16.23
N SER A 53 16.24 -10.19 -15.20
CA SER A 53 17.12 -10.78 -14.18
C SER A 53 16.34 -11.56 -13.11
N ILE A 54 15.15 -11.10 -12.72
CA ILE A 54 14.45 -11.62 -11.52
C ILE A 54 13.29 -12.55 -11.90
N ILE A 55 12.51 -12.21 -12.93
CA ILE A 55 11.26 -12.91 -13.27
C ILE A 55 11.45 -13.87 -14.45
N LYS A 56 12.11 -13.40 -15.51
CA LYS A 56 12.27 -14.16 -16.76
C LYS A 56 12.78 -15.59 -16.58
N PRO A 57 13.76 -15.87 -15.68
CA PRO A 57 14.26 -17.22 -15.45
C PRO A 57 13.19 -18.22 -14.97
N PHE A 58 12.08 -17.72 -14.41
CA PHE A 58 10.98 -18.53 -13.87
C PHE A 58 9.71 -18.45 -14.70
N GLU A 59 9.67 -17.61 -15.73
CA GLU A 59 8.44 -17.28 -16.46
C GLU A 59 7.74 -18.49 -17.07
N ALA A 60 8.50 -19.41 -17.66
CA ALA A 60 7.95 -20.65 -18.23
C ALA A 60 7.26 -21.51 -17.15
N ASN A 61 7.86 -21.63 -15.97
CA ASN A 61 7.31 -22.36 -14.85
C ASN A 61 6.05 -21.69 -14.28
N LEU A 62 6.06 -20.34 -14.16
CA LEU A 62 4.90 -19.57 -13.71
C LEU A 62 3.70 -19.79 -14.63
N GLN A 63 3.92 -19.84 -15.95
CA GLN A 63 2.88 -20.09 -16.95
C GLN A 63 2.38 -21.54 -16.95
N GLU A 64 3.31 -22.52 -16.94
CA GLU A 64 2.98 -23.94 -16.91
C GLU A 64 2.16 -24.32 -15.68
N GLU A 65 2.52 -23.77 -14.52
CA GLU A 65 1.87 -24.01 -13.25
C GLU A 65 0.62 -23.13 -13.05
N ARG A 66 0.29 -22.26 -14.00
CA ARG A 66 -0.86 -21.32 -13.96
C ARG A 66 -0.89 -20.50 -12.68
N ILE A 67 0.27 -19.99 -12.28
CA ILE A 67 0.40 -19.14 -11.09
C ILE A 67 -0.33 -17.82 -11.35
N ASP A 68 -1.17 -17.41 -10.44
CA ASP A 68 -1.87 -16.11 -10.43
C ASP A 68 -1.34 -15.15 -9.36
N THR A 69 -0.69 -15.67 -8.33
CA THR A 69 -0.18 -14.89 -7.19
C THR A 69 1.27 -15.23 -6.89
N ILE A 70 2.13 -14.22 -6.80
CA ILE A 70 3.56 -14.38 -6.48
C ILE A 70 3.87 -13.70 -5.15
N LEU A 71 4.46 -14.46 -4.23
CA LEU A 71 4.95 -13.96 -2.96
C LEU A 71 6.47 -13.78 -3.01
N PHE A 72 6.94 -12.56 -2.79
CA PHE A 72 8.35 -12.20 -2.82
C PHE A 72 8.96 -12.16 -1.42
N CYS A 73 9.90 -13.05 -1.15
CA CYS A 73 10.77 -12.97 0.03
C CYS A 73 12.07 -12.27 -0.37
N LEU A 74 12.12 -10.96 -0.23
CA LEU A 74 13.22 -10.13 -0.70
C LEU A 74 14.32 -9.99 0.36
N GLY A 75 15.55 -10.33 -0.02
CA GLY A 75 16.72 -10.13 0.82
C GLY A 75 17.09 -8.65 1.00
N THR A 76 17.96 -8.39 1.97
CA THR A 76 18.48 -7.04 2.29
C THR A 76 19.00 -6.33 1.04
N GLY A 77 18.59 -5.08 0.84
CA GLY A 77 18.95 -4.23 -0.30
C GLY A 77 18.01 -4.34 -1.50
N LEU A 78 17.09 -5.33 -1.51
CA LEU A 78 16.07 -5.49 -2.57
C LEU A 78 14.67 -5.08 -2.11
N ARG A 79 14.45 -4.80 -0.84
CA ARG A 79 13.13 -4.51 -0.26
C ARG A 79 12.51 -3.19 -0.73
N THR A 80 13.32 -2.30 -1.32
CA THR A 80 12.85 -1.06 -1.95
C THR A 80 12.49 -1.23 -3.43
N LEU A 81 12.58 -2.46 -3.96
CA LEU A 81 12.20 -2.77 -5.34
C LEU A 81 10.68 -2.63 -5.51
N PRO A 82 10.19 -1.72 -6.36
CA PRO A 82 8.79 -1.65 -6.71
C PRO A 82 8.43 -2.79 -7.68
N ILE A 83 8.21 -3.99 -7.11
CA ILE A 83 8.03 -5.22 -7.88
C ILE A 83 6.87 -5.14 -8.89
N ALA A 84 5.82 -4.40 -8.54
CA ALA A 84 4.66 -4.18 -9.40
C ALA A 84 5.03 -3.51 -10.73
N ALA A 85 6.04 -2.64 -10.73
CA ALA A 85 6.49 -1.87 -11.89
C ALA A 85 7.59 -2.56 -12.71
N LEU A 86 7.97 -3.80 -12.42
CA LEU A 86 8.80 -4.60 -13.32
C LEU A 86 8.05 -4.80 -14.65
N HIS A 87 8.76 -4.78 -15.80
CA HIS A 87 8.13 -4.75 -17.12
C HIS A 87 8.76 -5.76 -18.08
N ASP A 88 7.94 -6.58 -18.75
CA ASP A 88 8.43 -7.64 -19.64
C ASP A 88 8.77 -7.16 -21.07
N GLY A 89 8.55 -5.90 -21.35
CA GLY A 89 8.64 -5.25 -22.67
C GLY A 89 7.26 -4.96 -23.30
N LYS A 90 6.18 -5.54 -22.76
CA LYS A 90 4.81 -5.35 -23.22
C LYS A 90 3.88 -4.82 -22.12
N GLN A 91 4.04 -5.32 -20.90
CA GLN A 91 3.17 -4.98 -19.77
C GLN A 91 3.94 -5.09 -18.44
N PHE A 92 3.41 -4.47 -17.40
CA PHE A 92 3.94 -4.53 -16.05
C PHE A 92 3.67 -5.90 -15.40
N LEU A 93 4.51 -6.29 -14.44
CA LEU A 93 4.35 -7.55 -13.71
C LEU A 93 2.99 -7.64 -12.99
N VAL A 94 2.51 -6.54 -12.43
CA VAL A 94 1.21 -6.45 -11.77
C VAL A 94 0.03 -6.72 -12.71
N GLU A 95 0.16 -6.47 -14.00
CA GLU A 95 -0.89 -6.79 -14.96
C GLU A 95 -1.03 -8.31 -15.18
N LYS A 96 0.04 -9.07 -14.88
CA LYS A 96 0.08 -10.54 -15.02
C LYS A 96 -0.28 -11.28 -13.74
N TYR A 97 0.17 -10.78 -12.59
CA TYR A 97 0.12 -11.50 -11.31
C TYR A 97 -0.33 -10.60 -10.17
N SER A 98 -1.05 -11.17 -9.21
CA SER A 98 -1.20 -10.59 -7.88
C SER A 98 0.11 -10.72 -7.11
N LEU A 99 0.51 -9.67 -6.39
CA LEU A 99 1.84 -9.58 -5.78
C LEU A 99 1.74 -9.26 -4.29
N ALA A 100 2.59 -9.90 -3.48
CA ALA A 100 2.81 -9.50 -2.10
C ALA A 100 4.28 -9.72 -1.70
N ILE A 101 4.75 -8.94 -0.74
CA ILE A 101 6.06 -9.11 -0.11
C ILE A 101 5.85 -9.86 1.22
N ILE A 102 6.64 -10.87 1.47
CA ILE A 102 6.62 -11.64 2.71
C ILE A 102 7.94 -11.51 3.46
N PRO A 103 7.92 -11.34 4.78
CA PRO A 103 9.15 -11.31 5.56
C PRO A 103 9.85 -12.67 5.58
N ALA A 104 9.09 -13.75 5.73
CA ALA A 104 9.55 -15.13 5.65
C ALA A 104 8.40 -16.07 5.33
N PHE A 105 8.68 -17.18 4.66
CA PHE A 105 7.67 -18.14 4.23
C PHE A 105 6.84 -18.74 5.38
N ASN A 106 7.49 -18.99 6.51
CA ASN A 106 6.87 -19.59 7.71
C ASN A 106 6.02 -18.60 8.55
N LEU A 107 5.99 -17.34 8.17
CA LEU A 107 5.18 -16.29 8.85
C LEU A 107 3.89 -15.95 8.11
N ILE A 108 3.55 -16.70 7.06
CA ILE A 108 2.31 -16.47 6.29
C ILE A 108 1.19 -17.25 6.96
N ASP A 109 0.11 -16.54 7.33
CA ASP A 109 -1.15 -17.20 7.60
C ASP A 109 -1.79 -17.64 6.28
N SER A 110 -2.10 -18.91 6.14
CA SER A 110 -2.75 -19.49 4.96
C SER A 110 -4.29 -19.50 5.07
N ASN A 111 -4.84 -19.04 6.18
CA ASN A 111 -6.28 -18.97 6.36
C ASN A 111 -6.86 -17.81 5.53
N TYR A 112 -7.84 -18.15 4.70
CA TYR A 112 -8.60 -17.17 3.96
C TYR A 112 -9.75 -16.63 4.80
N THR A 113 -9.80 -15.31 5.00
CA THR A 113 -10.92 -14.62 5.65
C THR A 113 -11.53 -13.62 4.66
N PRO A 114 -12.82 -13.80 4.28
CA PRO A 114 -13.48 -12.86 3.39
C PRO A 114 -13.56 -11.46 3.99
N ILE A 115 -13.02 -10.46 3.30
CA ILE A 115 -12.94 -9.08 3.81
C ILE A 115 -14.16 -8.21 3.41
N GLN A 116 -15.06 -8.70 2.56
CA GLN A 116 -16.18 -7.93 1.99
C GLN A 116 -17.19 -7.41 3.01
N LYS A 117 -17.20 -7.95 4.23
CA LYS A 117 -18.04 -7.51 5.35
C LYS A 117 -17.25 -6.80 6.45
N ALA A 118 -16.04 -6.37 6.13
CA ALA A 118 -15.14 -5.76 7.09
C ALA A 118 -15.70 -4.46 7.68
N ARG A 119 -15.37 -4.23 8.95
CA ARG A 119 -15.55 -2.94 9.62
C ARG A 119 -14.23 -2.19 9.61
N VAL A 120 -14.27 -0.91 9.27
CA VAL A 120 -13.08 -0.07 9.13
C VAL A 120 -12.95 0.89 10.31
N LEU A 121 -11.79 0.95 10.93
CA LEU A 121 -11.35 2.05 11.78
C LEU A 121 -10.46 2.96 10.92
N ALA A 122 -10.99 4.11 10.50
CA ALA A 122 -10.23 5.09 9.73
C ALA A 122 -9.83 6.26 10.63
N MET A 123 -8.53 6.50 10.76
CA MET A 123 -8.00 7.57 11.59
C MET A 123 -6.94 8.36 10.83
N GLY A 124 -6.91 9.68 11.01
CA GLY A 124 -5.90 10.49 10.32
C GLY A 124 -5.85 11.94 10.77
N ALA A 125 -4.80 12.65 10.35
CA ALA A 125 -4.63 14.06 10.58
C ALA A 125 -4.28 14.79 9.28
N SER A 126 -4.89 15.95 9.08
CA SER A 126 -4.67 16.84 7.93
C SER A 126 -3.94 18.12 8.30
N GLU A 127 -3.89 18.45 9.57
CA GLU A 127 -3.32 19.70 10.09
C GLU A 127 -2.19 19.35 11.08
N PHE A 128 -1.07 20.03 10.96
CA PHE A 128 0.13 19.80 11.77
C PHE A 128 0.77 21.14 12.14
N THR A 129 1.42 21.19 13.29
CA THR A 129 2.15 22.40 13.74
C THR A 129 3.53 22.54 13.13
N THR A 130 4.18 21.42 12.78
CA THR A 130 5.59 21.38 12.33
C THR A 130 5.79 20.69 10.98
N GLN A 131 4.76 20.07 10.44
CA GLN A 131 4.79 19.35 9.17
C GLN A 131 3.84 19.99 8.15
N ASN A 132 4.02 19.68 6.90
CA ASN A 132 3.12 20.16 5.83
C ASN A 132 1.71 19.60 6.04
N PRO A 133 0.66 20.40 5.76
CA PRO A 133 -0.71 19.89 5.83
C PRO A 133 -0.95 18.78 4.77
N LEU A 134 -1.91 17.90 5.08
CA LEU A 134 -2.39 16.83 4.20
C LEU A 134 -3.89 17.07 3.89
N PRO A 135 -4.22 18.03 3.03
CA PRO A 135 -5.60 18.46 2.81
C PRO A 135 -6.48 17.40 2.14
N ALA A 136 -5.94 16.33 1.57
CA ALA A 136 -6.72 15.23 1.01
C ALA A 136 -7.18 14.21 2.07
N VAL A 137 -6.55 14.12 3.23
CA VAL A 137 -6.88 13.16 4.30
C VAL A 137 -8.36 13.20 4.74
N PRO A 138 -9.00 14.38 4.97
CA PRO A 138 -10.41 14.41 5.34
C PRO A 138 -11.32 13.78 4.28
N ILE A 139 -10.98 13.94 2.99
CA ILE A 139 -11.73 13.38 1.87
C ILE A 139 -11.47 11.87 1.81
N GLU A 140 -10.22 11.44 1.91
CA GLU A 140 -9.82 10.04 1.92
C GLU A 140 -10.61 9.27 2.99
N LEU A 141 -10.58 9.72 4.24
CA LEU A 141 -11.27 9.05 5.34
C LEU A 141 -12.80 9.04 5.15
N SER A 142 -13.39 10.15 4.68
CA SER A 142 -14.83 10.23 4.46
C SER A 142 -15.32 9.40 3.27
N THR A 143 -14.44 9.09 2.31
CA THR A 143 -14.73 8.20 1.19
C THR A 143 -14.69 6.73 1.64
N ILE A 144 -13.77 6.41 2.55
CA ILE A 144 -13.60 5.04 3.07
C ILE A 144 -14.75 4.65 4.01
N VAL A 145 -15.14 5.52 4.94
CA VAL A 145 -16.13 5.18 5.97
C VAL A 145 -17.44 5.94 5.75
N ASP A 146 -18.53 5.18 5.62
CA ASP A 146 -19.87 5.76 5.56
C ASP A 146 -20.34 6.16 6.98
N ARG A 147 -20.44 7.47 7.20
CA ARG A 147 -20.98 8.04 8.45
C ARG A 147 -22.49 7.84 8.60
N ASN A 148 -23.21 7.62 7.50
CA ASN A 148 -24.68 7.68 7.43
C ASN A 148 -25.36 6.31 7.53
N LEU A 149 -24.63 5.22 7.81
CA LEU A 149 -25.27 3.90 8.02
C LEU A 149 -26.26 3.85 9.18
N ARG A 150 -26.37 4.93 9.98
CA ARG A 150 -27.39 5.07 11.04
C ARG A 150 -28.62 5.89 10.62
N GLU A 151 -28.55 6.61 9.51
CA GLU A 151 -29.66 7.46 9.03
C GLU A 151 -30.05 7.00 7.62
N ASN A 152 -31.31 6.58 7.46
CA ASN A 152 -31.93 6.15 6.20
C ASN A 152 -32.05 7.31 5.18
N ILE A 153 -30.95 7.89 4.74
CA ILE A 153 -30.95 8.92 3.70
C ILE A 153 -30.64 8.28 2.36
N SER A 154 -31.66 8.25 1.52
CA SER A 154 -31.62 7.78 0.13
C SER A 154 -30.80 8.74 -0.75
N ALA A 155 -29.47 8.68 -0.70
CA ALA A 155 -28.61 9.31 -1.67
C ALA A 155 -28.37 8.34 -2.85
N LYS A 156 -29.11 8.52 -3.94
CA LYS A 156 -28.85 7.84 -5.21
C LYS A 156 -27.50 8.32 -5.75
N ASN A 157 -26.59 7.36 -6.03
CA ASN A 157 -25.35 7.50 -6.82
C ASN A 157 -24.04 7.90 -6.09
N ILE A 158 -23.90 7.76 -4.77
CA ILE A 158 -22.57 7.78 -4.15
C ILE A 158 -22.25 6.36 -3.73
N SER A 159 -21.08 5.86 -4.11
CA SER A 159 -20.58 4.57 -3.61
C SER A 159 -20.61 4.60 -2.07
N ARG A 160 -21.37 3.70 -1.45
CA ARG A 160 -21.45 3.64 0.01
C ARG A 160 -20.09 3.23 0.54
N GLY A 161 -19.53 4.04 1.44
CA GLY A 161 -18.32 3.70 2.18
C GLY A 161 -18.49 2.41 3.00
N TRP A 162 -17.44 1.99 3.64
CA TRP A 162 -17.43 0.81 4.51
C TRP A 162 -18.07 1.11 5.87
N PRO A 163 -18.74 0.13 6.51
CA PRO A 163 -19.18 0.28 7.88
C PRO A 163 -18.00 0.47 8.81
N GLY A 164 -18.06 1.45 9.71
CA GLY A 164 -16.92 1.70 10.58
C GLY A 164 -16.99 2.97 11.41
N LYS A 165 -15.84 3.43 11.84
CA LYS A 165 -15.65 4.67 12.57
C LYS A 165 -14.54 5.50 11.96
N LEU A 166 -14.70 6.83 12.03
CA LEU A 166 -13.74 7.80 11.53
C LEU A 166 -13.34 8.76 12.64
N PHE A 167 -12.03 8.97 12.80
CA PHE A 167 -11.42 9.92 13.72
C PHE A 167 -10.45 10.82 12.96
N LEU A 168 -10.69 12.13 12.97
CA LEU A 168 -9.91 13.09 12.21
C LEU A 168 -9.33 14.16 13.14
N ASN A 169 -8.10 14.58 12.88
CA ASN A 169 -7.39 15.64 13.60
C ASN A 169 -7.41 15.41 15.13
N GLN A 170 -7.98 16.31 15.89
CA GLN A 170 -8.03 16.25 17.37
C GLN A 170 -8.59 14.95 17.95
N ASP A 171 -9.36 14.19 17.17
CA ASP A 171 -9.87 12.88 17.58
C ASP A 171 -8.90 11.73 17.24
N PHE A 172 -7.88 11.97 16.41
CA PHE A 172 -6.85 10.98 16.07
C PHE A 172 -5.75 10.96 17.13
N THR A 173 -6.06 10.46 18.30
CA THR A 173 -5.15 10.35 19.46
C THR A 173 -4.76 8.92 19.75
N LEU A 174 -3.62 8.71 20.41
CA LEU A 174 -3.18 7.40 20.87
C LEU A 174 -4.20 6.76 21.83
N LYS A 175 -4.80 7.58 22.68
CA LYS A 175 -5.87 7.12 23.59
C LYS A 175 -7.08 6.60 22.83
N ASN A 176 -7.55 7.32 21.82
CA ASN A 176 -8.69 6.89 21.01
C ASN A 176 -8.36 5.64 20.21
N LEU A 177 -7.17 5.55 19.60
CA LEU A 177 -6.72 4.35 18.91
C LEU A 177 -6.77 3.11 19.84
N LYS A 178 -6.12 3.18 21.00
CA LYS A 178 -6.12 2.09 22.00
C LYS A 178 -7.54 1.73 22.47
N ASN A 179 -8.37 2.73 22.76
CA ASN A 179 -9.77 2.51 23.19
C ASN A 179 -10.62 1.85 22.12
N GLN A 180 -10.48 2.23 20.85
CA GLN A 180 -11.25 1.61 19.77
C GLN A 180 -10.82 0.15 19.56
N LEU A 181 -9.54 -0.13 19.56
CA LEU A 181 -9.01 -1.48 19.39
C LEU A 181 -9.36 -2.42 20.57
N SER A 182 -9.50 -1.89 21.79
CA SER A 182 -9.88 -2.69 22.94
C SER A 182 -11.38 -2.88 23.12
N SER A 183 -12.21 -1.99 22.55
CA SER A 183 -13.66 -1.99 22.77
C SER A 183 -14.47 -2.62 21.64
N GLN A 184 -13.90 -2.73 20.44
CA GLN A 184 -14.60 -3.22 19.24
C GLN A 184 -13.63 -3.91 18.28
N SER A 185 -14.19 -4.86 17.52
CA SER A 185 -13.47 -5.52 16.44
C SER A 185 -13.52 -4.70 15.17
N PHE A 186 -12.36 -4.37 14.60
CA PHE A 186 -12.22 -3.82 13.27
C PHE A 186 -11.33 -4.76 12.44
N ASN A 187 -11.83 -5.12 11.26
CA ASN A 187 -11.07 -5.98 10.34
C ASN A 187 -10.00 -5.17 9.61
N ILE A 188 -10.30 -3.89 9.34
CA ILE A 188 -9.39 -2.98 8.64
C ILE A 188 -9.11 -1.79 9.55
N ILE A 189 -7.83 -1.48 9.70
CA ILE A 189 -7.35 -0.26 10.36
C ILE A 189 -6.65 0.57 9.30
N HIS A 190 -7.12 1.81 9.09
CA HIS A 190 -6.57 2.74 8.12
C HIS A 190 -6.03 3.97 8.85
N LEU A 191 -4.73 4.23 8.70
CA LEU A 191 -4.05 5.38 9.28
C LEU A 191 -3.53 6.29 8.17
N ALA A 192 -4.11 7.51 8.07
CA ALA A 192 -3.75 8.51 7.07
C ALA A 192 -3.07 9.72 7.74
N THR A 193 -1.75 9.82 7.63
CA THR A 193 -0.95 10.82 8.35
C THR A 193 0.49 10.88 7.82
N HIS A 194 1.35 11.65 8.48
CA HIS A 194 2.80 11.57 8.28
C HIS A 194 3.42 10.40 9.03
N ALA A 195 4.45 9.81 8.42
CA ALA A 195 5.35 8.86 9.10
C ALA A 195 6.79 9.13 8.68
N GLU A 196 7.72 8.90 9.59
CA GLU A 196 9.15 8.99 9.32
C GLU A 196 9.83 7.70 9.75
N PHE A 197 10.55 7.08 8.82
CA PHE A 197 11.37 5.90 9.08
C PHE A 197 12.85 6.26 9.01
N LYS A 198 13.59 6.07 10.12
CA LYS A 198 15.04 6.26 10.22
C LYS A 198 15.73 4.91 10.41
N PRO A 199 16.48 4.41 9.42
CA PRO A 199 17.20 3.16 9.51
C PRO A 199 18.10 3.06 10.75
N GLY A 200 18.05 1.92 11.48
CA GLY A 200 18.84 1.67 12.68
C GLY A 200 18.43 2.50 13.91
N LYS A 201 17.27 3.20 13.86
CA LYS A 201 16.81 4.06 14.93
C LYS A 201 15.29 3.92 15.16
N PRO A 202 14.83 2.78 15.70
CA PRO A 202 13.40 2.55 15.94
C PRO A 202 12.76 3.63 16.82
N GLU A 203 13.49 4.14 17.80
CA GLU A 203 13.06 5.19 18.70
C GLU A 203 12.93 6.57 18.05
N GLN A 204 13.49 6.76 16.85
CA GLN A 204 13.37 7.98 16.04
C GLN A 204 12.45 7.79 14.82
N SER A 205 11.95 6.57 14.62
CA SER A 205 10.97 6.25 13.58
C SER A 205 9.57 6.30 14.18
N TYR A 206 8.65 7.04 13.55
CA TYR A 206 7.34 7.27 14.14
C TYR A 206 6.22 7.43 13.11
N ILE A 207 5.00 7.17 13.55
CA ILE A 207 3.75 7.59 12.91
C ILE A 207 3.23 8.80 13.68
N GLN A 208 2.95 9.91 12.99
CA GLN A 208 2.45 11.13 13.62
C GLN A 208 0.96 10.98 13.93
N LEU A 209 0.60 11.00 15.20
CA LEU A 209 -0.78 11.18 15.65
C LEU A 209 -1.03 12.67 15.93
N TRP A 210 -2.26 13.03 16.25
CA TRP A 210 -2.60 14.42 16.54
C TRP A 210 -1.92 14.93 17.82
N ASP A 211 -1.94 14.11 18.87
CA ASP A 211 -1.47 14.45 20.21
C ASP A 211 -0.02 14.02 20.50
N THR A 212 0.50 13.05 19.74
CA THR A 212 1.82 12.45 20.00
C THR A 212 2.41 11.80 18.76
N GLN A 213 3.64 11.34 18.86
CA GLN A 213 4.28 10.43 17.93
C GLN A 213 4.18 9.00 18.47
N LEU A 214 3.71 8.07 17.64
CA LEU A 214 3.76 6.64 17.94
C LEU A 214 5.07 6.09 17.39
N HIS A 215 6.01 5.83 18.26
CA HIS A 215 7.33 5.32 17.88
C HIS A 215 7.30 3.86 17.48
N LEU A 216 8.27 3.47 16.67
CA LEU A 216 8.31 2.14 16.04
C LEU A 216 8.43 1.02 17.08
N ASP A 217 9.15 1.22 18.16
CA ASP A 217 9.32 0.29 19.29
C ASP A 217 8.05 0.15 20.16
N GLU A 218 7.16 1.15 20.12
CA GLU A 218 5.89 1.15 20.85
C GLU A 218 4.75 0.44 20.09
N ILE A 219 4.89 0.22 18.78
CA ILE A 219 3.84 -0.39 17.95
C ILE A 219 3.40 -1.75 18.46
N LYS A 220 4.35 -2.56 18.97
CA LYS A 220 4.06 -3.88 19.55
C LYS A 220 3.22 -3.84 20.83
N GLU A 221 3.15 -2.69 21.50
CA GLU A 221 2.36 -2.50 22.73
C GLU A 221 0.89 -2.22 22.42
N ILE A 222 0.55 -1.95 21.16
CA ILE A 222 -0.82 -1.76 20.72
C ILE A 222 -1.42 -3.15 20.46
N ARG A 223 -2.62 -3.38 21.00
CA ARG A 223 -3.36 -4.64 20.79
C ARG A 223 -4.01 -4.69 19.41
N TRP A 224 -3.21 -5.03 18.39
CA TRP A 224 -3.71 -5.22 17.03
C TRP A 224 -4.39 -6.58 16.80
N ASN A 225 -4.24 -7.50 17.74
CA ASN A 225 -4.49 -8.94 17.61
C ASN A 225 -5.63 -9.50 18.45
N ASP A 226 -6.48 -8.68 19.06
CA ASP A 226 -7.57 -9.18 19.90
C ASP A 226 -8.90 -8.45 19.59
N PRO A 227 -9.66 -8.91 18.60
CA PRO A 227 -9.32 -9.88 17.55
C PRO A 227 -8.31 -9.34 16.54
N PRO A 228 -7.60 -10.21 15.80
CA PRO A 228 -6.61 -9.80 14.80
C PRO A 228 -7.21 -8.89 13.73
N ALA A 229 -6.52 -7.79 13.41
CA ALA A 229 -6.87 -7.01 12.25
C ALA A 229 -6.42 -7.74 10.97
N GLU A 230 -7.33 -7.89 10.01
CA GLU A 230 -7.06 -8.53 8.72
C GLU A 230 -6.12 -7.70 7.84
N LEU A 231 -6.28 -6.36 7.93
CA LEU A 231 -5.53 -5.44 7.11
C LEU A 231 -5.24 -4.13 7.87
N LEU A 232 -3.97 -3.77 7.94
CA LEU A 232 -3.52 -2.42 8.30
C LEU A 232 -3.15 -1.66 7.03
N VAL A 233 -3.81 -0.54 6.77
CA VAL A 233 -3.48 0.38 5.69
C VAL A 233 -2.72 1.56 6.28
N LEU A 234 -1.47 1.72 5.87
CA LEU A 234 -0.61 2.83 6.25
C LEU A 234 -0.53 3.82 5.09
N SER A 235 -1.50 4.72 5.02
CA SER A 235 -1.55 5.84 4.10
C SER A 235 -0.61 6.96 4.57
N ALA A 236 0.70 6.64 4.60
CA ALA A 236 1.77 7.47 5.12
C ALA A 236 3.09 7.16 4.41
N CYS A 237 4.09 8.04 4.57
CA CYS A 237 5.34 7.95 3.83
C CYS A 237 6.24 6.80 4.30
N LYS A 238 6.86 6.06 3.36
CA LYS A 238 7.93 5.07 3.61
C LYS A 238 7.64 4.04 4.71
N THR A 239 6.40 3.59 4.79
CA THR A 239 5.96 2.69 5.86
C THR A 239 6.30 1.23 5.61
N ALA A 240 6.63 0.87 4.35
CA ALA A 240 7.05 -0.47 3.94
C ALA A 240 8.57 -0.68 3.94
N VAL A 241 9.36 0.37 4.11
CA VAL A 241 10.83 0.31 4.04
C VAL A 241 11.41 0.02 5.41
N GLY A 242 12.26 -0.99 5.50
CA GLY A 242 13.06 -1.32 6.67
C GLY A 242 14.56 -1.25 6.36
N ASP A 243 15.38 -1.56 7.36
CA ASP A 243 16.82 -1.73 7.22
C ASP A 243 17.26 -3.15 7.65
N ARG A 244 18.55 -3.29 7.99
CA ARG A 244 19.09 -4.60 8.45
C ARG A 244 18.50 -5.05 9.78
N ASP A 245 18.14 -4.10 10.64
CA ASP A 245 17.71 -4.35 12.01
C ASP A 245 16.19 -4.38 12.14
N VAL A 246 15.47 -3.68 11.23
CA VAL A 246 14.00 -3.62 11.20
C VAL A 246 13.49 -4.05 9.83
N GLU A 247 12.92 -5.25 9.79
CA GLU A 247 12.32 -5.80 8.57
C GLU A 247 11.02 -5.09 8.22
N LEU A 248 10.93 -4.56 6.98
CA LEU A 248 9.70 -3.98 6.43
C LEU A 248 9.12 -2.79 7.26
N GLY A 249 9.95 -2.09 8.02
CA GLY A 249 9.56 -0.87 8.71
C GLY A 249 8.34 -1.03 9.63
N PHE A 250 7.44 -0.05 9.61
CA PHE A 250 6.21 -0.06 10.41
C PHE A 250 5.30 -1.25 10.10
N ALA A 251 5.19 -1.63 8.82
CA ALA A 251 4.38 -2.77 8.41
C ALA A 251 4.88 -4.08 9.02
N GLY A 252 6.19 -4.32 9.03
CA GLY A 252 6.78 -5.53 9.62
C GLY A 252 6.54 -5.64 11.12
N LEU A 253 6.60 -4.54 11.86
CA LEU A 253 6.31 -4.54 13.30
C LEU A 253 4.82 -4.71 13.60
N ALA A 254 3.94 -4.15 12.77
CA ALA A 254 2.50 -4.38 12.90
C ALA A 254 2.15 -5.86 12.70
N LEU A 255 2.82 -6.53 11.77
CA LEU A 255 2.68 -7.98 11.56
C LEU A 255 3.17 -8.78 12.78
N GLN A 256 4.32 -8.40 13.36
CA GLN A 256 4.81 -9.01 14.61
C GLN A 256 3.85 -8.78 15.78
N ALA A 257 3.11 -7.67 15.77
CA ALA A 257 2.11 -7.35 16.78
C ALA A 257 0.74 -8.00 16.51
N GLY A 258 0.61 -8.83 15.47
CA GLY A 258 -0.55 -9.68 15.21
C GLY A 258 -1.50 -9.22 14.10
N VAL A 259 -1.17 -8.17 13.33
CA VAL A 259 -1.89 -7.84 12.09
C VAL A 259 -1.59 -8.89 11.02
N GLN A 260 -2.60 -9.34 10.27
CA GLN A 260 -2.39 -10.39 9.26
C GLN A 260 -1.70 -9.89 8.00
N SER A 261 -2.04 -8.67 7.56
CA SER A 261 -1.47 -8.07 6.35
C SER A 261 -1.37 -6.56 6.51
N ALA A 262 -0.41 -5.95 5.83
CA ALA A 262 -0.30 -4.51 5.77
C ALA A 262 -0.18 -4.01 4.32
N LEU A 263 -0.92 -2.95 3.97
CA LEU A 263 -0.70 -2.16 2.77
C LEU A 263 0.12 -0.94 3.16
N ALA A 264 1.30 -0.81 2.61
CA ALA A 264 2.26 0.22 3.01
C ALA A 264 3.06 0.75 1.83
N SER A 265 3.66 1.93 1.98
CA SER A 265 4.36 2.62 0.89
C SER A 265 5.88 2.48 0.95
N LEU A 266 6.51 2.36 -0.23
CA LEU A 266 7.97 2.34 -0.41
C LEU A 266 8.57 3.76 -0.44
N TRP A 267 7.80 4.77 -0.79
CA TRP A 267 8.19 6.19 -0.85
C TRP A 267 7.02 7.12 -0.58
N TYR A 268 7.30 8.40 -0.49
CA TYR A 268 6.28 9.43 -0.39
C TYR A 268 5.54 9.59 -1.72
N VAL A 269 4.31 9.16 -1.77
CA VAL A 269 3.36 9.53 -2.83
C VAL A 269 2.66 10.81 -2.40
N ASN A 270 2.43 11.74 -3.32
CA ASN A 270 1.78 12.98 -2.97
C ASN A 270 0.32 12.76 -2.49
N ASP A 271 -0.19 13.70 -1.73
CA ASP A 271 -1.48 13.63 -1.05
C ASP A 271 -2.65 13.29 -2.01
N LEU A 272 -2.69 13.88 -3.21
CA LEU A 272 -3.73 13.60 -4.22
C LEU A 272 -3.56 12.22 -4.88
N GLY A 273 -2.33 11.79 -5.15
CA GLY A 273 -2.06 10.45 -5.69
C GLY A 273 -2.43 9.36 -4.68
N THR A 274 -2.19 9.62 -3.40
CA THR A 274 -2.60 8.74 -2.31
C THR A 274 -4.12 8.67 -2.19
N LEU A 275 -4.82 9.79 -2.21
CA LEU A 275 -6.28 9.84 -2.25
C LEU A 275 -6.84 9.04 -3.44
N ALA A 276 -6.24 9.21 -4.62
CA ALA A 276 -6.65 8.51 -5.84
C ALA A 276 -6.52 6.99 -5.70
N LEU A 277 -5.35 6.52 -5.26
CA LEU A 277 -5.09 5.08 -5.06
C LEU A 277 -6.00 4.49 -3.98
N MET A 278 -6.15 5.16 -2.83
CA MET A 278 -6.97 4.65 -1.72
C MET A 278 -8.45 4.64 -2.07
N SER A 279 -8.95 5.64 -2.80
CA SER A 279 -10.34 5.64 -3.28
C SER A 279 -10.63 4.45 -4.18
N GLU A 280 -9.75 4.16 -5.13
CA GLU A 280 -9.87 3.00 -6.00
C GLU A 280 -9.67 1.68 -5.23
N PHE A 281 -8.70 1.61 -4.32
CA PHE A 281 -8.42 0.41 -3.51
C PHE A 281 -9.64 -0.04 -2.71
N TYR A 282 -10.29 0.87 -2.01
CA TYR A 282 -11.48 0.53 -1.22
C TYR A 282 -12.70 0.17 -2.08
N GLU A 283 -12.77 0.64 -3.31
CA GLU A 283 -13.78 0.18 -4.28
C GLU A 283 -13.49 -1.23 -4.77
N GLN A 284 -12.25 -1.53 -5.15
CA GLN A 284 -11.86 -2.86 -5.60
C GLN A 284 -12.01 -3.89 -4.47
N LEU A 285 -11.73 -3.51 -3.21
CA LEU A 285 -11.83 -4.37 -2.04
C LEU A 285 -13.26 -4.92 -1.81
N LYS A 286 -14.29 -4.25 -2.32
CA LYS A 286 -15.69 -4.71 -2.22
C LYS A 286 -15.97 -5.97 -3.04
N THR A 287 -15.18 -6.21 -4.08
CA THR A 287 -15.45 -7.28 -5.06
C THR A 287 -14.30 -8.23 -5.32
N ALA A 288 -13.08 -7.84 -5.01
CA ALA A 288 -11.92 -8.70 -5.17
C ALA A 288 -11.96 -9.90 -4.22
N THR A 289 -11.41 -11.01 -4.65
CA THR A 289 -11.39 -12.26 -3.85
C THR A 289 -10.33 -12.23 -2.76
N THR A 290 -9.21 -11.53 -3.00
CA THR A 290 -8.08 -11.44 -2.07
C THR A 290 -7.56 -10.01 -1.94
N LYS A 291 -6.82 -9.74 -0.88
CA LYS A 291 -6.15 -8.44 -0.67
C LYS A 291 -5.11 -8.15 -1.77
N ALA A 292 -4.38 -9.18 -2.22
CA ALA A 292 -3.42 -9.04 -3.31
C ALA A 292 -4.10 -8.74 -4.65
N GLU A 293 -5.24 -9.35 -4.93
CA GLU A 293 -6.02 -9.03 -6.13
C GLU A 293 -6.62 -7.62 -6.04
N THR A 294 -7.00 -7.17 -4.85
CA THR A 294 -7.47 -5.80 -4.65
C THR A 294 -6.45 -4.77 -5.08
N ILE A 295 -5.23 -4.86 -4.55
CA ILE A 295 -4.17 -3.88 -4.91
C ILE A 295 -3.76 -4.04 -6.38
N ARG A 296 -3.74 -5.26 -6.92
CA ARG A 296 -3.50 -5.52 -8.33
C ARG A 296 -4.51 -4.78 -9.21
N GLN A 297 -5.81 -4.95 -8.98
CA GLN A 297 -6.86 -4.28 -9.77
C GLN A 297 -6.79 -2.76 -9.62
N THR A 298 -6.51 -2.26 -8.42
CA THR A 298 -6.28 -0.83 -8.18
C THR A 298 -5.15 -0.28 -9.06
N GLN A 299 -4.01 -0.95 -9.05
CA GLN A 299 -2.84 -0.54 -9.85
C GLN A 299 -3.12 -0.62 -11.35
N ILE A 300 -3.81 -1.66 -11.82
CA ILE A 300 -4.23 -1.78 -13.23
C ILE A 300 -5.15 -0.61 -13.63
N LYS A 301 -6.11 -0.22 -12.78
CA LYS A 301 -7.00 0.91 -13.05
C LYS A 301 -6.25 2.24 -13.16
N MET A 302 -5.21 2.43 -12.36
CA MET A 302 -4.33 3.58 -12.46
C MET A 302 -3.49 3.54 -13.76
N ILE A 303 -2.89 2.39 -14.09
CA ILE A 303 -2.13 2.18 -15.34
C ILE A 303 -2.98 2.49 -16.57
N GLN A 304 -4.24 2.08 -16.57
CA GLN A 304 -5.18 2.30 -17.68
C GLN A 304 -5.71 3.73 -17.78
N GLY A 305 -5.41 4.61 -16.81
CA GLY A 305 -5.93 5.97 -16.77
C GLY A 305 -7.41 6.06 -16.37
N ASP A 306 -7.98 5.01 -15.77
CA ASP A 306 -9.35 5.01 -15.26
C ASP A 306 -9.48 5.83 -13.96
N VAL A 307 -8.35 6.11 -13.30
CA VAL A 307 -8.24 6.96 -12.11
C VAL A 307 -7.49 8.22 -12.46
N TYR A 308 -8.17 9.37 -12.39
CA TYR A 308 -7.58 10.66 -12.78
C TYR A 308 -8.28 11.83 -12.10
N LEU A 309 -7.59 12.98 -12.04
CA LEU A 309 -8.13 14.24 -11.57
C LEU A 309 -8.62 15.09 -12.73
N THR A 310 -9.81 15.65 -12.58
CA THR A 310 -10.23 16.86 -13.29
C THR A 310 -10.04 18.08 -12.37
N ARG A 311 -10.30 19.28 -12.86
CA ARG A 311 -10.19 20.51 -12.05
C ARG A 311 -10.99 20.45 -10.74
N GLU A 312 -12.12 19.78 -10.72
CA GLU A 312 -13.08 19.82 -9.63
C GLU A 312 -13.32 18.49 -8.95
N LYS A 313 -12.87 17.38 -9.55
CA LYS A 313 -13.23 16.03 -9.11
C LYS A 313 -12.10 15.05 -9.29
N LEU A 314 -11.98 14.12 -8.35
CA LEU A 314 -11.28 12.86 -8.55
C LEU A 314 -12.26 11.86 -9.17
N LYS A 315 -11.88 11.25 -10.29
CA LYS A 315 -12.61 10.14 -10.92
C LYS A 315 -11.88 8.83 -10.68
N PHE A 316 -12.64 7.79 -10.43
CA PHE A 316 -12.18 6.42 -10.24
C PHE A 316 -13.23 5.44 -10.81
N SER A 317 -12.94 4.14 -10.85
CA SER A 317 -13.69 3.17 -11.66
C SER A 317 -15.20 3.12 -11.39
N ARG A 318 -15.65 3.43 -10.19
CA ARG A 318 -17.06 3.34 -9.78
C ARG A 318 -17.67 4.63 -9.26
N GLY A 319 -17.01 5.77 -9.45
CA GLY A 319 -17.56 7.02 -8.98
C GLY A 319 -16.68 8.22 -9.21
N GLU A 320 -17.11 9.32 -8.61
CA GLU A 320 -16.36 10.57 -8.59
C GLU A 320 -16.49 11.24 -7.23
N ILE A 321 -15.45 11.93 -6.80
CA ILE A 321 -15.39 12.67 -5.55
C ILE A 321 -15.16 14.14 -5.89
N PRO A 322 -16.05 15.07 -5.47
CA PRO A 322 -15.81 16.49 -5.61
C PRO A 322 -14.64 16.93 -4.73
N LEU A 323 -13.73 17.74 -5.30
CA LEU A 323 -12.60 18.29 -4.58
C LEU A 323 -12.92 19.66 -4.01
N PRO A 324 -12.54 19.96 -2.76
CA PRO A 324 -12.62 21.28 -2.20
C PRO A 324 -11.70 22.24 -2.96
N LYS A 325 -12.02 23.54 -2.90
CA LYS A 325 -11.26 24.58 -3.62
C LYS A 325 -9.75 24.54 -3.35
N SER A 326 -9.34 24.17 -2.15
CA SER A 326 -7.93 24.02 -1.78
C SER A 326 -7.18 22.94 -2.54
N LEU A 327 -7.86 21.93 -3.09
CA LEU A 327 -7.29 20.83 -3.87
C LEU A 327 -7.55 20.96 -5.39
N GLN A 328 -8.30 21.97 -5.84
CA GLN A 328 -8.62 22.20 -7.26
C GLN A 328 -7.50 22.88 -8.05
N ILE A 329 -6.34 23.09 -7.48
CA ILE A 329 -5.29 24.00 -8.00
C ILE A 329 -4.57 23.44 -9.22
N LEU A 330 -4.51 22.15 -9.42
CA LEU A 330 -3.49 21.52 -10.27
C LEU A 330 -3.95 21.15 -11.68
N GLY A 331 -5.20 21.42 -12.07
CA GLY A 331 -5.68 21.02 -13.39
C GLY A 331 -5.93 19.51 -13.50
N GLU A 332 -5.89 18.98 -14.70
CA GLU A 332 -6.03 17.54 -14.94
C GLU A 332 -4.74 16.81 -14.60
N THR A 333 -4.83 15.70 -13.87
CA THR A 333 -3.68 14.87 -13.52
C THR A 333 -4.00 13.41 -13.84
N ASP A 334 -3.16 12.83 -14.67
CA ASP A 334 -3.10 11.39 -14.94
C ASP A 334 -2.21 10.70 -13.88
N PHE A 335 -2.70 9.62 -13.31
CA PHE A 335 -1.98 8.83 -12.32
C PHE A 335 -1.39 7.53 -12.90
N SER A 336 -1.27 7.40 -14.22
CA SER A 336 -0.75 6.18 -14.88
C SER A 336 0.75 5.95 -14.68
N HIS A 337 1.52 7.00 -14.31
CA HIS A 337 2.95 6.85 -14.04
C HIS A 337 3.20 6.01 -12.77
N PRO A 338 4.18 5.06 -12.76
CA PRO A 338 4.47 4.17 -11.63
C PRO A 338 4.73 4.86 -10.29
N PHE A 339 5.14 6.12 -10.29
CA PHE A 339 5.28 6.91 -9.07
C PHE A 339 4.02 6.88 -8.19
N TYR A 340 2.84 6.93 -8.79
CA TYR A 340 1.58 7.04 -8.06
C TYR A 340 1.05 5.72 -7.52
N TRP A 341 1.32 4.60 -8.21
CA TRP A 341 0.71 3.32 -7.87
C TRP A 341 1.70 2.25 -7.40
N SER A 342 2.93 2.21 -7.93
CA SER A 342 3.87 1.13 -7.58
C SER A 342 4.59 1.36 -6.25
N GLY A 343 4.40 2.53 -5.62
CA GLY A 343 4.86 2.81 -4.27
C GLY A 343 4.15 1.98 -3.21
N PHE A 344 2.88 1.64 -3.42
CA PHE A 344 2.12 0.84 -2.46
C PHE A 344 2.28 -0.65 -2.73
N THR A 345 2.56 -1.39 -1.66
CA THR A 345 2.78 -2.84 -1.70
C THR A 345 2.06 -3.53 -0.56
N LEU A 346 1.51 -4.71 -0.84
CA LEU A 346 0.94 -5.58 0.18
C LEU A 346 2.05 -6.40 0.83
N ILE A 347 2.01 -6.47 2.16
CA ILE A 347 3.00 -7.20 2.97
C ILE A 347 2.28 -8.27 3.77
N SER A 348 2.82 -9.49 3.77
CA SER A 348 2.35 -10.71 4.41
C SER A 348 1.19 -11.40 3.67
N SER A 349 0.13 -11.86 4.35
CA SER A 349 -0.90 -12.72 3.78
C SER A 349 -1.62 -12.05 2.59
N PRO A 350 -1.63 -12.65 1.41
CA PRO A 350 -2.29 -12.10 0.23
C PRO A 350 -3.82 -12.29 0.24
N TRP A 351 -4.30 -13.24 1.06
CA TRP A 351 -5.71 -13.65 1.13
C TRP A 351 -6.57 -12.75 1.98
#